data_7a8086c6f5a28a159ebafae49a415881
#
_entry.id   7a8086c6f5a28a159ebafae49a415881
#
_cell.length_a   1.000
_cell.length_b   1.000
_cell.length_c   1.000
_cell.angle_alpha   90.00
_cell.angle_beta   90.00
_cell.angle_gamma   90.00
#
_symmetry.space_group_name_H-M   'P 1'
#
loop_
_entity.id
_entity.type
_entity.pdbx_description
1 polymer ?
#
loop_
_entity_poly.entity_id
_entity_poly.type
_entity_poly.pdbx_seq_one_letter_code
_entity_poly.pdbx_strand_id
1 'polypeptide(L)'
;MILGIESSCDDTSAAVLKGTQILANITHTQLIHEAYGGVVPELASRAHIEHIIPVVNRAIERAQISLKDIDAIAFTQGPGLMGSLVVGTSFAKGLALALNKPLIGVHHMKAHILSHFITHEGMTAPSFPYLCLTVSGGHTQIVVVHDALNMEIIGKTIDDAAGEAFDKAAKMLGLPYPGGPLIDQYSQTGNPTAFSFSEPNIPELNFSFSGLKTSILYFLKKEVAKDPDFVTVNLNDLCASIQHSITEILLKKLKKAQQQTGITCIALSGGVSVNRGLRAKLQAWQSAQPELSVHVAHPSYCTDNAAMIAITGAFLFEAGISHDQHISADAKLPW
;
A
#
# COMPACT_ATOMS: atom_id res chain seq x y z
N MET A 1 0.45 14.73 -20.47
CA MET A 1 1.36 14.12 -19.47
C MET A 1 0.97 14.56 -18.08
N ILE A 2 1.01 13.67 -17.09
CA ILE A 2 0.68 13.99 -15.69
C ILE A 2 1.95 13.87 -14.85
N LEU A 3 2.23 14.91 -14.06
CA LEU A 3 3.23 14.85 -12.99
C LEU A 3 2.54 14.43 -11.71
N GLY A 4 2.88 13.26 -11.18
CA GLY A 4 2.42 12.77 -9.87
C GLY A 4 3.42 13.13 -8.78
N ILE A 5 2.92 13.47 -7.58
CA ILE A 5 3.72 13.78 -6.38
C ILE A 5 3.12 13.02 -5.20
N GLU A 6 3.95 12.18 -4.55
CA GLU A 6 3.60 11.43 -3.34
C GLU A 6 4.44 11.89 -2.17
N SER A 7 3.79 12.18 -1.04
CA SER A 7 4.44 12.59 0.21
C SER A 7 3.60 12.26 1.44
N SER A 8 2.78 11.21 1.42
CA SER A 8 1.82 10.95 2.50
C SER A 8 2.43 10.43 3.80
N CYS A 9 3.61 9.82 3.75
CA CYS A 9 4.25 9.18 4.90
C CYS A 9 5.75 9.49 4.96
N ASP A 10 6.60 8.54 4.61
CA ASP A 10 8.08 8.61 4.68
C ASP A 10 8.77 8.44 3.32
N ASP A 11 8.00 8.30 2.24
CA ASP A 11 8.50 8.29 0.88
C ASP A 11 8.23 9.62 0.16
N THR A 12 9.28 10.28 -0.34
CA THR A 12 9.15 11.43 -1.23
C THR A 12 9.27 10.94 -2.67
N SER A 13 8.20 11.01 -3.45
CA SER A 13 8.23 10.48 -4.81
C SER A 13 7.64 11.45 -5.84
N ALA A 14 8.20 11.41 -7.06
CA ALA A 14 7.67 12.09 -8.24
C ALA A 14 7.70 11.17 -9.46
N ALA A 15 6.64 11.20 -10.25
CA ALA A 15 6.53 10.40 -11.47
C ALA A 15 5.95 11.20 -12.62
N VAL A 16 6.40 10.87 -13.82
CA VAL A 16 5.85 11.39 -15.08
C VAL A 16 5.13 10.28 -15.82
N LEU A 17 3.85 10.49 -16.08
CA LEU A 17 2.98 9.57 -16.81
C LEU A 17 2.58 10.15 -18.16
N LYS A 18 2.62 9.31 -19.22
CA LYS A 18 2.06 9.61 -20.55
C LYS A 18 1.04 8.53 -20.93
N GLY A 19 -0.24 8.91 -21.03
CA GLY A 19 -1.32 7.93 -21.11
C GLY A 19 -1.33 7.03 -19.88
N THR A 20 -1.04 5.74 -20.04
CA THR A 20 -0.89 4.77 -18.95
C THR A 20 0.57 4.32 -18.72
N GLN A 21 1.51 4.87 -19.50
CA GLN A 21 2.92 4.52 -19.44
C GLN A 21 3.68 5.47 -18.52
N ILE A 22 4.45 4.91 -17.58
CA ILE A 22 5.37 5.67 -16.73
C ILE A 22 6.67 5.94 -17.51
N LEU A 23 7.00 7.22 -17.69
CA LEU A 23 8.26 7.67 -18.27
C LEU A 23 9.36 7.75 -17.22
N ALA A 24 8.99 8.14 -16.00
CA ALA A 24 9.89 8.17 -14.83
C ALA A 24 9.08 7.98 -13.54
N ASN A 25 9.65 7.29 -12.57
CA ASN A 25 9.16 7.20 -11.19
C ASN A 25 10.39 7.21 -10.28
N ILE A 26 10.57 8.29 -9.54
CA ILE A 26 11.71 8.52 -8.65
C ILE A 26 11.21 8.60 -7.23
N THR A 27 11.70 7.74 -6.37
CA THR A 27 11.36 7.71 -4.94
C THR A 27 12.62 7.90 -4.10
N HIS A 28 12.52 8.69 -3.06
CA HIS A 28 13.49 8.84 -2.00
C HIS A 28 12.86 8.36 -0.69
N THR A 29 13.29 7.19 -0.22
CA THR A 29 12.84 6.58 1.05
C THR A 29 13.67 7.09 2.20
N GLN A 30 13.03 7.48 3.28
CA GLN A 30 13.64 8.10 4.46
C GLN A 30 14.12 7.03 5.46
N LEU A 31 15.31 6.48 5.25
CA LEU A 31 15.87 5.41 6.09
C LEU A 31 16.09 5.79 7.56
N ILE A 32 16.07 7.10 7.89
CA ILE A 32 16.25 7.58 9.27
C ILE A 32 15.26 6.95 10.25
N HIS A 33 14.08 6.57 9.78
CA HIS A 33 13.01 6.00 10.62
C HIS A 33 13.33 4.59 11.16
N GLU A 34 14.24 3.87 10.52
CA GLU A 34 14.70 2.55 10.99
C GLU A 34 15.31 2.63 12.41
N ALA A 35 16.06 3.70 12.69
CA ALA A 35 16.67 3.93 14.00
C ALA A 35 15.65 4.16 15.14
N TYR A 36 14.41 4.56 14.77
CA TYR A 36 13.34 4.81 15.74
C TYR A 36 12.33 3.66 15.83
N GLY A 37 12.47 2.64 14.98
CA GLY A 37 11.55 1.50 14.92
C GLY A 37 10.15 1.86 14.41
N GLY A 38 10.05 2.90 13.57
CA GLY A 38 8.81 3.39 12.97
C GLY A 38 8.90 4.85 12.56
N VAL A 39 7.92 5.34 11.81
CA VAL A 39 7.92 6.70 11.25
C VAL A 39 7.75 7.75 12.35
N VAL A 40 8.63 8.76 12.35
CA VAL A 40 8.57 9.95 13.22
C VAL A 40 8.04 11.11 12.37
N PRO A 41 6.79 11.58 12.59
CA PRO A 41 6.12 12.52 11.67
C PRO A 41 6.85 13.84 11.44
N GLU A 42 7.51 14.39 12.46
CA GLU A 42 8.27 15.63 12.33
C GLU A 42 9.51 15.45 11.45
N LEU A 43 10.23 14.35 11.61
CA LEU A 43 11.40 14.05 10.78
C LEU A 43 10.96 13.80 9.33
N ALA A 44 9.85 13.09 9.13
CA ALA A 44 9.30 12.86 7.80
C ALA A 44 9.00 14.17 7.08
N SER A 45 8.32 15.11 7.74
CA SER A 45 8.00 16.42 7.14
C SER A 45 9.26 17.20 6.71
N ARG A 46 10.29 17.21 7.54
CA ARG A 46 11.56 17.90 7.25
C ARG A 46 12.28 17.27 6.06
N ALA A 47 12.33 15.95 6.02
CA ALA A 47 12.94 15.24 4.89
C ALA A 47 12.21 15.49 3.57
N HIS A 48 10.87 15.58 3.58
CA HIS A 48 10.11 15.95 2.38
C HIS A 48 10.49 17.35 1.86
N ILE A 49 10.69 18.34 2.75
CA ILE A 49 11.13 19.69 2.35
C ILE A 49 12.47 19.63 1.63
N GLU A 50 13.41 18.82 2.13
CA GLU A 50 14.76 18.70 1.57
C GLU A 50 14.76 17.98 0.21
N HIS A 51 13.89 16.98 0.05
CA HIS A 51 13.98 16.04 -1.08
C HIS A 51 12.98 16.28 -2.21
N ILE A 52 11.88 17.01 -2.00
CA ILE A 52 10.82 17.15 -3.01
C ILE A 52 11.31 17.79 -4.31
N ILE A 53 12.11 18.87 -4.23
CA ILE A 53 12.65 19.54 -5.42
C ILE A 53 13.65 18.66 -6.17
N PRO A 54 14.67 18.07 -5.53
CA PRO A 54 15.58 17.12 -6.18
C PRO A 54 14.87 15.94 -6.84
N VAL A 55 13.86 15.36 -6.18
CA VAL A 55 13.11 14.21 -6.68
C VAL A 55 12.30 14.57 -7.92
N VAL A 56 11.60 15.70 -7.91
CA VAL A 56 10.84 16.19 -9.08
C VAL A 56 11.77 16.51 -10.25
N ASN A 57 12.88 17.21 -10.01
CA ASN A 57 13.86 17.51 -11.07
C ASN A 57 14.39 16.24 -11.73
N ARG A 58 14.79 15.23 -10.92
CA ARG A 58 15.25 13.94 -11.43
C ARG A 58 14.17 13.19 -12.21
N ALA A 59 12.89 13.29 -11.81
CA ALA A 59 11.80 12.68 -12.56
C ALA A 59 11.62 13.33 -13.94
N ILE A 60 11.69 14.66 -14.03
CA ILE A 60 11.63 15.40 -15.29
C ILE A 60 12.82 15.08 -16.20
N GLU A 61 14.04 15.10 -15.66
CA GLU A 61 15.26 14.72 -16.39
C GLU A 61 15.20 13.29 -16.92
N ARG A 62 14.79 12.34 -16.06
CA ARG A 62 14.71 10.92 -16.43
C ARG A 62 13.63 10.67 -17.49
N ALA A 63 12.53 11.40 -17.44
CA ALA A 63 11.49 11.38 -18.47
C ALA A 63 11.90 12.06 -19.78
N GLN A 64 13.02 12.79 -19.80
CA GLN A 64 13.53 13.55 -20.94
C GLN A 64 12.51 14.57 -21.49
N ILE A 65 11.84 15.28 -20.59
CA ILE A 65 10.83 16.28 -20.91
C ILE A 65 11.14 17.63 -20.26
N SER A 66 10.38 18.65 -20.65
CA SER A 66 10.35 19.96 -19.98
C SER A 66 9.12 20.05 -19.05
N LEU A 67 9.19 20.85 -18.00
CA LEU A 67 8.03 21.17 -17.16
C LEU A 67 6.85 21.74 -17.96
N LYS A 68 7.11 22.38 -19.12
CA LYS A 68 6.06 22.92 -20.02
C LYS A 68 5.23 21.82 -20.67
N ASP A 69 5.78 20.62 -20.80
CA ASP A 69 5.12 19.47 -21.45
C ASP A 69 4.12 18.77 -20.52
N ILE A 70 4.09 19.16 -19.21
CA ILE A 70 3.13 18.67 -18.24
C ILE A 70 1.76 19.31 -18.49
N ASP A 71 0.70 18.49 -18.54
CA ASP A 71 -0.67 18.94 -18.74
C ASP A 71 -1.40 19.20 -17.42
N ALA A 72 -1.11 18.41 -16.37
CA ALA A 72 -1.66 18.58 -15.01
C ALA A 72 -0.71 18.06 -13.95
N ILE A 73 -0.88 18.57 -12.72
CA ILE A 73 -0.12 18.16 -11.54
C ILE A 73 -1.06 17.46 -10.56
N ALA A 74 -0.82 16.17 -10.35
CA ALA A 74 -1.51 15.34 -9.38
C ALA A 74 -0.66 15.20 -8.11
N PHE A 75 -1.28 15.32 -6.95
CA PHE A 75 -0.59 15.18 -5.67
C PHE A 75 -1.45 14.45 -4.66
N THR A 76 -0.82 13.82 -3.68
CA THR A 76 -1.54 13.15 -2.60
C THR A 76 -2.15 14.17 -1.66
N GLN A 77 -3.47 14.31 -1.72
CA GLN A 77 -4.24 15.17 -0.83
C GLN A 77 -4.35 14.55 0.57
N GLY A 78 -4.48 13.23 0.64
CA GLY A 78 -4.65 12.40 1.82
C GLY A 78 -5.24 11.02 1.50
N PRO A 79 -5.46 10.18 2.53
CA PRO A 79 -5.00 10.34 3.91
C PRO A 79 -3.48 10.20 4.05
N GLY A 80 -2.93 10.58 5.24
CA GLY A 80 -1.50 10.47 5.53
C GLY A 80 -1.08 11.32 6.73
N LEU A 81 0.23 11.47 6.92
CA LEU A 81 0.80 12.34 7.95
C LEU A 81 0.62 13.81 7.56
N MET A 82 -0.07 14.60 8.40
CA MET A 82 -0.42 15.99 8.08
C MET A 82 0.79 16.83 7.64
N GLY A 83 1.90 16.76 8.36
CA GLY A 83 3.10 17.54 8.04
C GLY A 83 3.69 17.16 6.68
N SER A 84 3.76 15.88 6.37
CA SER A 84 4.23 15.32 5.09
C SER A 84 3.31 15.75 3.93
N LEU A 85 1.99 15.59 4.11
CA LEU A 85 0.98 16.01 3.13
C LEU A 85 1.02 17.51 2.84
N VAL A 86 1.21 18.35 3.86
CA VAL A 86 1.31 19.82 3.70
C VAL A 86 2.49 20.19 2.82
N VAL A 87 3.63 19.51 2.93
CA VAL A 87 4.80 19.79 2.07
C VAL A 87 4.47 19.47 0.62
N GLY A 88 3.97 18.29 0.30
CA GLY A 88 3.60 17.89 -1.06
C GLY A 88 2.50 18.77 -1.65
N THR A 89 1.45 19.06 -0.87
CA THR A 89 0.34 19.94 -1.28
C THR A 89 0.87 21.35 -1.60
N SER A 90 1.69 21.94 -0.73
CA SER A 90 2.20 23.30 -0.92
C SER A 90 3.10 23.38 -2.15
N PHE A 91 3.96 22.38 -2.34
CA PHE A 91 4.83 22.30 -3.52
C PHE A 91 3.99 22.14 -4.81
N ALA A 92 3.04 21.23 -4.84
CA ALA A 92 2.17 21.00 -6.01
C ALA A 92 1.38 22.25 -6.39
N LYS A 93 0.81 22.94 -5.39
CA LYS A 93 0.09 24.22 -5.58
C LYS A 93 0.99 25.31 -6.17
N GLY A 94 2.18 25.49 -5.60
CA GLY A 94 3.15 26.48 -6.10
C GLY A 94 3.57 26.17 -7.54
N LEU A 95 3.83 24.89 -7.86
CA LEU A 95 4.24 24.47 -9.19
C LEU A 95 3.08 24.63 -10.20
N ALA A 96 1.86 24.22 -9.84
CA ALA A 96 0.68 24.37 -10.69
C ALA A 96 0.39 25.84 -11.02
N LEU A 97 0.51 26.72 -10.02
CA LEU A 97 0.36 28.18 -10.20
C LEU A 97 1.43 28.73 -11.15
N ALA A 98 2.70 28.40 -10.92
CA ALA A 98 3.83 28.89 -11.73
C ALA A 98 3.75 28.42 -13.20
N LEU A 99 3.22 27.24 -13.45
CA LEU A 99 3.08 26.65 -14.79
C LEU A 99 1.72 26.95 -15.44
N ASN A 100 0.79 27.54 -14.69
CA ASN A 100 -0.60 27.74 -15.10
C ASN A 100 -1.25 26.41 -15.58
N LYS A 101 -1.12 25.36 -14.76
CA LYS A 101 -1.63 24.00 -15.06
C LYS A 101 -2.68 23.57 -14.04
N PRO A 102 -3.64 22.72 -14.44
CA PRO A 102 -4.61 22.11 -13.53
C PRO A 102 -3.93 21.38 -12.36
N LEU A 103 -4.52 21.53 -11.17
CA LEU A 103 -4.11 20.88 -9.94
C LEU A 103 -5.12 19.79 -9.57
N ILE A 104 -4.64 18.59 -9.22
CA ILE A 104 -5.48 17.43 -8.99
C ILE A 104 -5.11 16.80 -7.64
N GLY A 105 -6.01 16.92 -6.65
CA GLY A 105 -5.90 16.22 -5.37
C GLY A 105 -6.30 14.75 -5.53
N VAL A 106 -5.44 13.86 -5.10
CA VAL A 106 -5.62 12.41 -5.23
C VAL A 106 -5.78 11.78 -3.85
N HIS A 107 -6.75 10.88 -3.71
CA HIS A 107 -6.91 10.06 -2.53
C HIS A 107 -5.90 8.90 -2.57
N HIS A 108 -4.96 8.86 -1.60
CA HIS A 108 -3.85 7.91 -1.53
C HIS A 108 -4.28 6.44 -1.69
N MET A 109 -5.34 6.02 -0.98
CA MET A 109 -5.80 4.63 -1.05
C MET A 109 -6.43 4.27 -2.40
N LYS A 110 -7.13 5.21 -3.05
CA LYS A 110 -7.64 5.00 -4.42
C LYS A 110 -6.51 4.90 -5.42
N ALA A 111 -5.39 5.60 -5.18
CA ALA A 111 -4.19 5.51 -5.99
C ALA A 111 -3.56 4.11 -5.94
N HIS A 112 -3.45 3.50 -4.77
CA HIS A 112 -3.02 2.10 -4.67
C HIS A 112 -3.90 1.16 -5.49
N ILE A 113 -5.22 1.36 -5.50
CA ILE A 113 -6.16 0.52 -6.25
C ILE A 113 -5.98 0.72 -7.75
N LEU A 114 -5.83 1.96 -8.22
CA LEU A 114 -5.69 2.27 -9.64
C LEU A 114 -4.27 2.06 -10.20
N SER A 115 -3.28 1.76 -9.36
CA SER A 115 -1.93 1.41 -9.81
C SER A 115 -1.89 0.22 -10.78
N HIS A 116 -2.89 -0.64 -10.76
CA HIS A 116 -3.06 -1.76 -11.70
C HIS A 116 -3.23 -1.33 -13.16
N PHE A 117 -3.61 -0.08 -13.41
CA PHE A 117 -3.80 0.46 -14.76
C PHE A 117 -2.53 1.06 -15.36
N ILE A 118 -1.42 1.07 -14.61
CA ILE A 118 -0.12 1.42 -15.15
C ILE A 118 0.33 0.32 -16.10
N THR A 119 0.58 0.68 -17.36
CA THR A 119 1.07 -0.27 -18.36
C THR A 119 2.46 -0.78 -17.98
N HIS A 120 2.60 -2.10 -17.88
CA HIS A 120 3.85 -2.80 -17.67
C HIS A 120 3.87 -4.08 -18.50
N GLU A 121 5.04 -4.42 -19.07
CA GLU A 121 5.19 -5.61 -19.91
C GLU A 121 4.81 -6.89 -19.14
N GLY A 122 4.02 -7.74 -19.77
CA GLY A 122 3.55 -9.00 -19.19
C GLY A 122 2.43 -8.86 -18.15
N MET A 123 1.91 -7.66 -17.90
CA MET A 123 0.81 -7.43 -16.97
C MET A 123 -0.45 -6.92 -17.69
N THR A 124 -1.60 -7.37 -17.22
CA THR A 124 -2.91 -6.92 -17.69
C THR A 124 -3.64 -6.21 -16.57
N ALA A 125 -4.29 -5.09 -16.90
CA ALA A 125 -5.16 -4.40 -15.95
C ALA A 125 -6.42 -5.23 -15.64
N PRO A 126 -6.97 -5.13 -14.41
CA PRO A 126 -8.25 -5.75 -14.09
C PRO A 126 -9.38 -5.11 -14.91
N SER A 127 -10.40 -5.89 -15.24
CA SER A 127 -11.63 -5.38 -15.87
C SER A 127 -12.63 -4.95 -14.80
N PHE A 128 -13.30 -3.83 -15.00
CA PHE A 128 -14.40 -3.39 -14.14
C PHE A 128 -15.67 -4.25 -14.32
N PRO A 129 -16.45 -4.53 -13.28
CA PRO A 129 -16.10 -4.30 -11.88
C PRO A 129 -15.10 -5.35 -11.36
N TYR A 130 -14.29 -4.99 -10.36
CA TYR A 130 -13.40 -5.93 -9.70
C TYR A 130 -13.37 -5.73 -8.16
N LEU A 131 -12.97 -6.78 -7.44
CA LEU A 131 -12.68 -6.72 -6.01
C LEU A 131 -11.20 -6.40 -5.81
N CYS A 132 -10.88 -5.36 -5.05
CA CYS A 132 -9.52 -5.06 -4.67
C CYS A 132 -9.32 -5.30 -3.17
N LEU A 133 -8.40 -6.20 -2.83
CA LEU A 133 -7.87 -6.32 -1.47
C LEU A 133 -6.67 -5.37 -1.36
N THR A 134 -6.86 -4.27 -0.63
CA THR A 134 -5.79 -3.30 -0.38
C THR A 134 -5.21 -3.50 1.00
N VAL A 135 -3.91 -3.83 1.08
CA VAL A 135 -3.22 -4.18 2.33
C VAL A 135 -1.91 -3.41 2.44
N SER A 136 -1.83 -2.51 3.42
CA SER A 136 -0.64 -1.69 3.68
C SER A 136 -0.29 -1.67 5.16
N GLY A 137 0.70 -0.86 5.56
CA GLY A 137 1.06 -0.61 6.95
C GLY A 137 -0.11 -0.07 7.78
N GLY A 138 -0.87 0.88 7.22
CA GLY A 138 -1.95 1.57 7.92
C GLY A 138 -3.37 1.13 7.53
N HIS A 139 -3.55 0.38 6.44
CA HIS A 139 -4.87 0.05 5.91
C HIS A 139 -5.00 -1.42 5.54
N THR A 140 -6.18 -1.98 5.81
CA THR A 140 -6.61 -3.30 5.33
C THR A 140 -8.08 -3.20 4.97
N GLN A 141 -8.40 -3.33 3.67
CA GLN A 141 -9.78 -3.17 3.20
C GLN A 141 -10.06 -3.98 1.93
N ILE A 142 -11.32 -4.36 1.75
CA ILE A 142 -11.85 -4.93 0.52
C ILE A 142 -12.74 -3.88 -0.13
N VAL A 143 -12.47 -3.60 -1.39
CA VAL A 143 -13.14 -2.56 -2.17
C VAL A 143 -13.76 -3.18 -3.41
N VAL A 144 -15.03 -2.89 -3.67
CA VAL A 144 -15.64 -3.09 -5.00
C VAL A 144 -15.31 -1.88 -5.84
N VAL A 145 -14.65 -2.10 -6.96
CA VAL A 145 -14.27 -1.05 -7.91
C VAL A 145 -15.18 -1.16 -9.11
N HIS A 146 -16.20 -0.32 -9.18
CA HIS A 146 -17.17 -0.29 -10.27
C HIS A 146 -16.58 0.36 -11.54
N ASP A 147 -15.84 1.42 -11.33
CA ASP A 147 -15.04 2.14 -12.34
C ASP A 147 -13.93 2.94 -11.62
N ALA A 148 -13.14 3.71 -12.37
CA ALA A 148 -12.01 4.48 -11.82
C ALA A 148 -12.43 5.58 -10.80
N LEU A 149 -13.67 6.03 -10.84
CA LEU A 149 -14.19 7.10 -9.98
C LEU A 149 -15.13 6.59 -8.89
N ASN A 150 -15.74 5.42 -9.10
CA ASN A 150 -16.77 4.84 -8.23
C ASN A 150 -16.26 3.57 -7.57
N MET A 151 -15.96 3.66 -6.30
CA MET A 151 -15.40 2.58 -5.48
C MET A 151 -16.12 2.51 -4.13
N GLU A 152 -16.42 1.30 -3.66
CA GLU A 152 -17.13 1.05 -2.42
C GLU A 152 -16.32 0.15 -1.49
N ILE A 153 -16.07 0.58 -0.25
CA ILE A 153 -15.46 -0.27 0.79
C ILE A 153 -16.55 -1.18 1.35
N ILE A 154 -16.40 -2.48 1.13
CA ILE A 154 -17.34 -3.51 1.65
C ILE A 154 -16.81 -4.24 2.89
N GLY A 155 -15.53 -4.04 3.23
CA GLY A 155 -14.91 -4.58 4.45
C GLY A 155 -13.62 -3.84 4.76
N LYS A 156 -13.34 -3.60 6.05
CA LYS A 156 -12.11 -2.93 6.50
C LYS A 156 -11.68 -3.45 7.86
N THR A 157 -10.43 -3.20 8.23
CA THR A 157 -9.99 -3.48 9.59
C THR A 157 -10.68 -2.55 10.59
N ILE A 158 -11.02 -3.10 11.77
CA ILE A 158 -11.62 -2.37 12.89
C ILE A 158 -10.60 -2.00 13.96
N ASP A 159 -9.37 -2.48 13.81
CA ASP A 159 -8.24 -2.23 14.71
C ASP A 159 -6.92 -2.14 13.92
N ASP A 160 -5.89 -2.89 14.29
CA ASP A 160 -4.59 -2.88 13.59
C ASP A 160 -4.77 -3.27 12.10
N ALA A 161 -3.98 -2.66 11.21
CA ALA A 161 -3.86 -3.13 9.83
C ALA A 161 -2.97 -4.38 9.74
N ALA A 162 -3.08 -5.15 8.65
CA ALA A 162 -2.29 -6.37 8.49
C ALA A 162 -0.78 -6.09 8.42
N GLY A 163 -0.35 -5.00 7.77
CA GLY A 163 1.06 -4.60 7.76
C GLY A 163 1.57 -4.25 9.14
N GLU A 164 0.79 -3.50 9.91
CA GLU A 164 1.09 -3.20 11.33
C GLU A 164 1.14 -4.48 12.18
N ALA A 165 0.28 -5.47 11.90
CA ALA A 165 0.32 -6.76 12.58
C ALA A 165 1.62 -7.53 12.27
N PHE A 166 2.10 -7.49 11.03
CA PHE A 166 3.42 -8.02 10.66
C PHE A 166 4.55 -7.34 11.41
N ASP A 167 4.59 -6.01 11.44
CA ASP A 167 5.65 -5.25 12.10
C ASP A 167 5.67 -5.47 13.62
N LYS A 168 4.47 -5.50 14.25
CA LYS A 168 4.33 -5.80 15.68
C LYS A 168 4.78 -7.22 16.01
N ALA A 169 4.43 -8.20 15.17
CA ALA A 169 4.87 -9.58 15.34
C ALA A 169 6.39 -9.71 15.18
N ALA A 170 6.98 -9.09 14.17
CA ALA A 170 8.42 -9.04 13.95
C ALA A 170 9.16 -8.46 15.17
N LYS A 171 8.66 -7.35 15.71
CA LYS A 171 9.21 -6.74 16.93
C LYS A 171 9.18 -7.69 18.13
N MET A 172 8.14 -8.52 18.29
CA MET A 172 8.07 -9.53 19.35
C MET A 172 9.09 -10.65 19.16
N LEU A 173 9.50 -10.92 17.91
CA LEU A 173 10.55 -11.88 17.57
C LEU A 173 11.96 -11.26 17.64
N GLY A 174 12.09 -9.98 18.00
CA GLY A 174 13.40 -9.29 18.03
C GLY A 174 13.91 -8.86 16.65
N LEU A 175 13.07 -8.89 15.63
CA LEU A 175 13.45 -8.46 14.28
C LEU A 175 13.40 -6.93 14.15
N PRO A 176 14.30 -6.33 13.32
CA PRO A 176 14.30 -4.88 13.10
C PRO A 176 13.10 -4.41 12.25
N TYR A 177 12.90 -3.09 12.20
CA TYR A 177 11.93 -2.44 11.33
C TYR A 177 12.57 -2.14 9.95
N PRO A 178 11.79 -2.29 8.83
CA PRO A 178 10.43 -2.82 8.72
C PRO A 178 10.38 -4.36 8.85
N GLY A 179 9.47 -4.85 9.68
CA GLY A 179 9.40 -6.26 10.07
C GLY A 179 8.71 -7.17 9.07
N GLY A 180 7.72 -6.64 8.32
CA GLY A 180 6.94 -7.44 7.36
C GLY A 180 7.79 -8.17 6.32
N PRO A 181 8.73 -7.51 5.62
CA PRO A 181 9.64 -8.14 4.67
C PRO A 181 10.52 -9.24 5.30
N LEU A 182 10.94 -9.07 6.55
CA LEU A 182 11.75 -10.05 7.27
C LEU A 182 10.94 -11.29 7.64
N ILE A 183 9.70 -11.12 8.12
CA ILE A 183 8.79 -12.26 8.33
C ILE A 183 8.60 -13.03 7.04
N ASP A 184 8.35 -12.34 5.91
CA ASP A 184 8.21 -12.99 4.60
C ASP A 184 9.50 -13.73 4.20
N GLN A 185 10.67 -13.17 4.47
CA GLN A 185 11.96 -13.79 4.17
C GLN A 185 12.18 -15.07 4.98
N TYR A 186 12.08 -15.02 6.30
CA TYR A 186 12.29 -16.17 7.18
C TYR A 186 11.22 -17.26 7.01
N SER A 187 9.99 -16.88 6.66
CA SER A 187 8.90 -17.83 6.45
C SER A 187 9.11 -18.80 5.29
N GLN A 188 10.04 -18.47 4.35
CA GLN A 188 10.26 -19.28 3.15
C GLN A 188 10.83 -20.67 3.45
N THR A 189 11.50 -20.82 4.59
CA THR A 189 12.14 -22.08 5.00
C THR A 189 11.50 -22.67 6.27
N GLY A 190 10.47 -22.00 6.82
CA GLY A 190 9.75 -22.44 8.00
C GLY A 190 8.50 -23.28 7.69
N ASN A 191 8.04 -24.01 8.68
CA ASN A 191 6.78 -24.76 8.64
C ASN A 191 5.61 -23.85 9.02
N PRO A 192 4.65 -23.55 8.11
CA PRO A 192 3.53 -22.66 8.38
C PRO A 192 2.49 -23.19 9.38
N THR A 193 2.57 -24.47 9.73
CA THR A 193 1.66 -25.15 10.68
C THR A 193 2.33 -25.59 11.97
N ALA A 194 3.61 -25.19 12.20
CA ALA A 194 4.34 -25.53 13.41
C ALA A 194 3.70 -24.96 14.68
N PHE A 195 3.15 -23.74 14.57
CA PHE A 195 2.47 -23.06 15.68
C PHE A 195 1.11 -22.55 15.23
N SER A 196 0.13 -22.61 16.16
CA SER A 196 -1.23 -22.16 15.90
C SER A 196 -1.55 -20.93 16.75
N PHE A 197 -2.11 -19.91 16.12
CA PHE A 197 -2.54 -18.67 16.77
C PHE A 197 -4.05 -18.49 16.62
N SER A 198 -4.67 -17.81 17.60
CA SER A 198 -6.11 -17.57 17.58
C SER A 198 -6.48 -16.64 16.42
N GLU A 199 -7.48 -17.04 15.65
CA GLU A 199 -8.10 -16.20 14.63
C GLU A 199 -9.27 -15.43 15.25
N PRO A 200 -9.35 -14.10 15.09
CA PRO A 200 -10.49 -13.34 15.56
C PRO A 200 -11.76 -13.69 14.76
N ASN A 201 -12.85 -13.97 15.47
CA ASN A 201 -14.15 -14.18 14.82
C ASN A 201 -14.87 -12.84 14.67
N ILE A 202 -14.62 -12.15 13.56
CA ILE A 202 -15.22 -10.85 13.26
C ILE A 202 -16.37 -11.04 12.26
N PRO A 203 -17.55 -10.46 12.51
CA PRO A 203 -18.68 -10.58 11.60
C PRO A 203 -18.42 -9.92 10.24
N GLU A 204 -19.24 -10.28 9.26
CA GLU A 204 -19.22 -9.71 7.90
C GLU A 204 -17.86 -9.82 7.20
N LEU A 205 -17.45 -8.77 6.49
CA LEU A 205 -16.21 -8.70 5.71
C LEU A 205 -15.10 -7.92 6.44
N ASN A 206 -15.35 -7.47 7.65
CA ASN A 206 -14.36 -6.70 8.43
C ASN A 206 -13.23 -7.60 8.93
N PHE A 207 -12.07 -6.97 9.18
CA PHE A 207 -10.87 -7.60 9.70
C PHE A 207 -10.58 -7.16 11.14
N SER A 208 -9.82 -7.97 11.86
CA SER A 208 -9.17 -7.60 13.12
C SER A 208 -7.86 -8.38 13.25
N PHE A 209 -6.82 -7.72 13.74
CA PHE A 209 -5.51 -8.33 13.97
C PHE A 209 -5.02 -8.19 15.42
N SER A 210 -5.67 -7.37 16.25
CA SER A 210 -5.25 -7.14 17.64
C SER A 210 -5.36 -8.41 18.51
N GLY A 211 -6.37 -9.25 18.25
CA GLY A 211 -6.49 -10.56 18.91
C GLY A 211 -5.37 -11.52 18.55
N LEU A 212 -4.97 -11.55 17.27
CA LEU A 212 -3.83 -12.34 16.80
C LEU A 212 -2.52 -11.89 17.47
N LYS A 213 -2.27 -10.57 17.53
CA LYS A 213 -1.13 -9.99 18.23
C LYS A 213 -1.04 -10.47 19.67
N THR A 214 -2.16 -10.43 20.38
CA THR A 214 -2.25 -10.85 21.78
C THR A 214 -1.98 -12.36 21.93
N SER A 215 -2.51 -13.18 21.02
CA SER A 215 -2.26 -14.63 20.96
C SER A 215 -0.76 -14.93 20.79
N ILE A 216 -0.09 -14.26 19.84
CA ILE A 216 1.35 -14.39 19.61
C ILE A 216 2.14 -14.00 20.85
N LEU A 217 1.81 -12.85 21.46
CA LEU A 217 2.51 -12.37 22.67
C LEU A 217 2.46 -13.35 23.82
N TYR A 218 1.28 -13.88 24.15
CA TYR A 218 1.12 -14.84 25.23
C TYR A 218 1.78 -16.18 24.94
N PHE A 219 1.70 -16.64 23.69
CA PHE A 219 2.40 -17.84 23.25
C PHE A 219 3.91 -17.69 23.44
N LEU A 220 4.52 -16.62 22.94
CA LEU A 220 5.96 -16.38 23.07
C LEU A 220 6.39 -16.25 24.54
N LYS A 221 5.64 -15.51 25.37
CA LYS A 221 5.93 -15.40 26.81
C LYS A 221 5.96 -16.76 27.50
N LYS A 222 5.02 -17.64 27.16
CA LYS A 222 4.92 -18.98 27.74
C LYS A 222 6.10 -19.86 27.32
N GLU A 223 6.46 -19.85 26.05
CA GLU A 223 7.51 -20.74 25.53
C GLU A 223 8.93 -20.22 25.90
N VAL A 224 9.18 -18.90 25.86
CA VAL A 224 10.45 -18.30 26.30
C VAL A 224 10.68 -18.50 27.81
N ALA A 225 9.61 -18.55 28.63
CA ALA A 225 9.75 -18.88 30.07
C ALA A 225 10.22 -20.32 30.30
N LYS A 226 10.03 -21.24 29.36
CA LYS A 226 10.51 -22.62 29.43
C LYS A 226 11.90 -22.79 28.81
N ASP A 227 12.12 -22.09 27.69
CA ASP A 227 13.36 -22.11 26.91
C ASP A 227 13.70 -20.70 26.41
N PRO A 228 14.69 -20.02 26.99
CA PRO A 228 15.11 -18.67 26.59
C PRO A 228 15.53 -18.57 25.12
N ASP A 229 16.02 -19.66 24.51
CA ASP A 229 16.47 -19.70 23.13
C ASP A 229 15.35 -20.05 22.14
N PHE A 230 14.12 -20.26 22.63
CA PHE A 230 12.98 -20.74 21.86
C PHE A 230 12.75 -19.92 20.57
N VAL A 231 12.80 -18.58 20.64
CA VAL A 231 12.58 -17.71 19.48
C VAL A 231 13.70 -17.88 18.46
N THR A 232 14.95 -17.92 18.88
CA THR A 232 16.10 -18.05 18.01
C THR A 232 16.12 -19.39 17.26
N VAL A 233 15.81 -20.47 18.00
CA VAL A 233 15.79 -21.83 17.43
C VAL A 233 14.62 -22.03 16.46
N ASN A 234 13.48 -21.40 16.73
CA ASN A 234 12.24 -21.60 15.96
C ASN A 234 11.87 -20.42 15.06
N LEU A 235 12.80 -19.49 14.78
CA LEU A 235 12.51 -18.23 14.10
C LEU A 235 11.78 -18.40 12.77
N ASN A 236 12.24 -19.34 11.93
CA ASN A 236 11.66 -19.58 10.61
C ASN A 236 10.23 -20.13 10.72
N ASP A 237 10.00 -21.07 11.63
CA ASP A 237 8.69 -21.67 11.87
C ASP A 237 7.70 -20.68 12.49
N LEU A 238 8.18 -19.82 13.40
CA LEU A 238 7.40 -18.71 13.96
C LEU A 238 6.99 -17.72 12.87
N CYS A 239 7.92 -17.28 12.04
CA CYS A 239 7.64 -16.38 10.92
C CYS A 239 6.65 -17.01 9.93
N ALA A 240 6.85 -18.30 9.58
CA ALA A 240 5.95 -19.01 8.67
C ALA A 240 4.54 -19.15 9.24
N SER A 241 4.40 -19.50 10.52
CA SER A 241 3.10 -19.66 11.18
C SER A 241 2.37 -18.33 11.36
N ILE A 242 3.08 -17.25 11.67
CA ILE A 242 2.53 -15.88 11.77
C ILE A 242 2.04 -15.41 10.40
N GLN A 243 2.88 -15.53 9.37
CA GLN A 243 2.51 -15.19 7.99
C GLN A 243 1.30 -15.99 7.52
N HIS A 244 1.29 -17.29 7.80
CA HIS A 244 0.16 -18.16 7.48
C HIS A 244 -1.13 -17.64 8.10
N SER A 245 -1.12 -17.33 9.40
CA SER A 245 -2.30 -16.84 10.12
C SER A 245 -2.83 -15.52 9.56
N ILE A 246 -1.95 -14.53 9.32
CA ILE A 246 -2.36 -13.23 8.76
C ILE A 246 -2.94 -13.42 7.35
N THR A 247 -2.25 -14.19 6.50
CA THR A 247 -2.69 -14.38 5.10
C THR A 247 -3.96 -15.21 4.99
N GLU A 248 -4.21 -16.16 5.92
CA GLU A 248 -5.49 -16.88 6.00
C GLU A 248 -6.66 -15.97 6.34
N ILE A 249 -6.50 -15.07 7.33
CA ILE A 249 -7.53 -14.10 7.69
C ILE A 249 -7.90 -13.24 6.46
N LEU A 250 -6.89 -12.75 5.74
CA LEU A 250 -7.10 -11.95 4.53
C LEU A 250 -7.84 -12.73 3.44
N LEU A 251 -7.36 -13.93 3.14
CA LEU A 251 -7.91 -14.75 2.06
C LEU A 251 -9.35 -15.24 2.35
N LYS A 252 -9.65 -15.64 3.60
CA LYS A 252 -11.00 -16.04 4.00
C LYS A 252 -12.03 -14.93 3.76
N LYS A 253 -11.69 -13.69 4.14
CA LYS A 253 -12.57 -12.54 3.95
C LYS A 253 -12.72 -12.17 2.47
N LEU A 254 -11.64 -12.24 1.71
CA LEU A 254 -11.68 -11.98 0.26
C LEU A 254 -12.53 -13.03 -0.47
N LYS A 255 -12.41 -14.31 -0.14
CA LYS A 255 -13.25 -15.39 -0.68
C LYS A 255 -14.72 -15.18 -0.32
N LYS A 256 -15.00 -14.77 0.92
CA LYS A 256 -16.39 -14.45 1.33
C LYS A 256 -16.93 -13.24 0.55
N ALA A 257 -16.14 -12.22 0.32
CA ALA A 257 -16.52 -11.06 -0.50
C ALA A 257 -16.83 -11.48 -1.95
N GLN A 258 -15.99 -12.31 -2.54
CA GLN A 258 -16.20 -12.88 -3.87
C GLN A 258 -17.51 -13.65 -3.97
N GLN A 259 -17.81 -14.51 -2.99
CA GLN A 259 -19.07 -15.26 -2.93
C GLN A 259 -20.30 -14.35 -2.80
N GLN A 260 -20.21 -13.27 -2.02
CA GLN A 260 -21.31 -12.32 -1.81
C GLN A 260 -21.57 -11.43 -3.02
N THR A 261 -20.54 -11.01 -3.73
CA THR A 261 -20.64 -10.09 -4.86
C THR A 261 -20.76 -10.80 -6.21
N GLY A 262 -20.32 -12.06 -6.31
CA GLY A 262 -20.20 -12.77 -7.58
C GLY A 262 -19.10 -12.27 -8.51
N ILE A 263 -18.31 -11.28 -8.08
CA ILE A 263 -17.22 -10.69 -8.89
C ILE A 263 -16.05 -11.67 -8.94
N THR A 264 -15.61 -12.03 -10.14
CA THR A 264 -14.51 -12.99 -10.37
C THR A 264 -13.18 -12.33 -10.70
N CYS A 265 -13.16 -11.03 -10.98
CA CYS A 265 -11.93 -10.27 -11.17
C CYS A 265 -11.43 -9.76 -9.80
N ILE A 266 -10.26 -10.23 -9.39
CA ILE A 266 -9.66 -9.96 -8.08
C ILE A 266 -8.35 -9.21 -8.26
N ALA A 267 -8.15 -8.12 -7.51
CA ALA A 267 -6.91 -7.37 -7.50
C ALA A 267 -6.30 -7.32 -6.09
N LEU A 268 -4.97 -7.25 -6.00
CA LEU A 268 -4.22 -7.11 -4.76
C LEU A 268 -3.31 -5.89 -4.84
N SER A 269 -3.46 -4.93 -3.92
CA SER A 269 -2.70 -3.68 -3.88
C SER A 269 -2.18 -3.33 -2.48
N GLY A 270 -1.34 -2.30 -2.38
CA GLY A 270 -0.70 -1.84 -1.15
C GLY A 270 0.60 -2.59 -0.84
N GLY A 271 1.39 -2.05 0.10
CA GLY A 271 2.74 -2.54 0.39
C GLY A 271 2.83 -4.02 0.79
N VAL A 272 1.82 -4.57 1.48
CA VAL A 272 1.78 -5.99 1.83
C VAL A 272 1.47 -6.89 0.61
N SER A 273 1.04 -6.33 -0.50
CA SER A 273 0.80 -7.10 -1.73
C SER A 273 2.04 -7.76 -2.33
N VAL A 274 3.24 -7.35 -1.92
CA VAL A 274 4.51 -8.01 -2.30
C VAL A 274 4.77 -9.31 -1.52
N ASN A 275 4.03 -9.57 -0.44
CA ASN A 275 4.20 -10.76 0.40
C ASN A 275 4.02 -12.05 -0.40
N ARG A 276 5.06 -12.89 -0.43
CA ARG A 276 5.11 -14.12 -1.24
C ARG A 276 4.06 -15.14 -0.81
N GLY A 277 3.82 -15.27 0.50
CA GLY A 277 2.82 -16.18 1.03
C GLY A 277 1.39 -15.82 0.62
N LEU A 278 1.06 -14.52 0.62
CA LEU A 278 -0.25 -14.02 0.17
C LEU A 278 -0.43 -14.24 -1.34
N ARG A 279 0.59 -13.91 -2.15
CA ARG A 279 0.58 -14.14 -3.60
C ARG A 279 0.40 -15.61 -3.95
N ALA A 280 1.16 -16.50 -3.31
CA ALA A 280 1.06 -17.94 -3.53
C ALA A 280 -0.35 -18.48 -3.23
N LYS A 281 -0.99 -18.04 -2.15
CA LYS A 281 -2.35 -18.42 -1.81
C LYS A 281 -3.38 -17.90 -2.83
N LEU A 282 -3.23 -16.69 -3.34
CA LEU A 282 -4.09 -16.15 -4.40
C LEU A 282 -3.93 -16.91 -5.71
N GLN A 283 -2.70 -17.26 -6.10
CA GLN A 283 -2.43 -18.08 -7.28
C GLN A 283 -3.02 -19.48 -7.14
N ALA A 284 -2.87 -20.11 -5.96
CA ALA A 284 -3.48 -21.41 -5.69
C ALA A 284 -5.02 -21.35 -5.75
N TRP A 285 -5.61 -20.25 -5.25
CA TRP A 285 -7.06 -20.04 -5.37
C TRP A 285 -7.51 -19.89 -6.82
N GLN A 286 -6.81 -19.09 -7.62
CA GLN A 286 -7.07 -18.95 -9.06
C GLN A 286 -6.93 -20.30 -9.79
N SER A 287 -5.89 -21.08 -9.48
CA SER A 287 -5.68 -22.41 -10.09
C SER A 287 -6.79 -23.40 -9.77
N ALA A 288 -7.40 -23.27 -8.58
CA ALA A 288 -8.54 -24.11 -8.16
C ALA A 288 -9.88 -23.65 -8.73
N GLN A 289 -9.99 -22.40 -9.19
CA GLN A 289 -11.20 -21.77 -9.76
C GLN A 289 -10.82 -21.01 -11.04
N PRO A 290 -10.81 -21.67 -12.20
CA PRO A 290 -10.34 -21.08 -13.48
C PRO A 290 -11.15 -19.86 -13.96
N GLU A 291 -12.36 -19.66 -13.45
CA GLU A 291 -13.20 -18.49 -13.71
C GLU A 291 -12.67 -17.21 -13.04
N LEU A 292 -11.77 -17.33 -12.06
CA LEU A 292 -11.17 -16.18 -11.41
C LEU A 292 -10.03 -15.63 -12.25
N SER A 293 -9.97 -14.30 -12.35
CA SER A 293 -8.78 -13.57 -12.78
C SER A 293 -8.14 -12.85 -11.61
N VAL A 294 -6.86 -13.10 -11.33
CA VAL A 294 -6.14 -12.47 -10.22
C VAL A 294 -5.08 -11.53 -10.78
N HIS A 295 -5.16 -10.27 -10.38
CA HIS A 295 -4.26 -9.20 -10.79
C HIS A 295 -3.47 -8.70 -9.57
N VAL A 296 -2.15 -8.70 -9.68
CA VAL A 296 -1.26 -8.15 -8.65
C VAL A 296 -0.45 -7.04 -9.29
N ALA A 297 -0.44 -5.86 -8.68
CA ALA A 297 0.35 -4.75 -9.19
C ALA A 297 1.84 -5.10 -9.29
N HIS A 298 2.54 -4.49 -10.25
CA HIS A 298 3.99 -4.65 -10.36
C HIS A 298 4.67 -4.23 -9.06
N PRO A 299 5.68 -4.94 -8.56
CA PRO A 299 6.33 -4.64 -7.27
C PRO A 299 6.73 -3.18 -7.09
N SER A 300 7.19 -2.52 -8.17
CA SER A 300 7.54 -1.09 -8.16
C SER A 300 6.38 -0.13 -7.89
N TYR A 301 5.12 -0.61 -7.95
CA TYR A 301 3.92 0.20 -7.74
C TYR A 301 3.08 -0.27 -6.55
N CYS A 302 3.58 -1.25 -5.77
CA CYS A 302 2.87 -1.78 -4.61
C CYS A 302 3.04 -0.93 -3.35
N THR A 303 4.25 -0.40 -3.13
CA THR A 303 4.55 0.53 -2.02
C THR A 303 4.21 1.96 -2.42
N ASP A 304 4.35 2.91 -1.49
CA ASP A 304 4.09 4.32 -1.74
C ASP A 304 5.00 4.84 -2.86
N ASN A 305 4.40 5.42 -3.89
CA ASN A 305 5.11 5.93 -5.05
C ASN A 305 4.24 6.94 -5.83
N ALA A 306 4.89 7.81 -6.60
CA ALA A 306 4.16 8.83 -7.35
C ALA A 306 3.52 8.33 -8.65
N ALA A 307 3.92 7.16 -9.17
CA ALA A 307 3.28 6.62 -10.37
C ALA A 307 1.80 6.27 -10.12
N MET A 308 1.45 5.77 -8.92
CA MET A 308 0.06 5.52 -8.55
C MET A 308 -0.76 6.83 -8.44
N ILE A 309 -0.11 7.92 -8.02
CA ILE A 309 -0.74 9.25 -7.96
C ILE A 309 -0.94 9.80 -9.37
N ALA A 310 0.05 9.63 -10.25
CA ALA A 310 -0.02 10.08 -11.63
C ALA A 310 -1.12 9.38 -12.43
N ILE A 311 -1.25 8.04 -12.33
CA ILE A 311 -2.30 7.29 -13.04
C ILE A 311 -3.69 7.65 -12.52
N THR A 312 -3.86 7.80 -11.21
CA THR A 312 -5.13 8.24 -10.62
C THR A 312 -5.46 9.67 -11.04
N GLY A 313 -4.46 10.55 -11.02
CA GLY A 313 -4.59 11.90 -11.54
C GLY A 313 -4.99 11.95 -13.01
N ALA A 314 -4.50 11.00 -13.83
CA ALA A 314 -4.90 10.91 -15.24
C ALA A 314 -6.39 10.58 -15.39
N PHE A 315 -6.93 9.61 -14.66
CA PHE A 315 -8.37 9.29 -14.66
C PHE A 315 -9.22 10.49 -14.22
N LEU A 316 -8.79 11.20 -13.17
CA LEU A 316 -9.50 12.40 -12.70
C LEU A 316 -9.45 13.53 -13.75
N PHE A 317 -8.28 13.74 -14.37
CA PHE A 317 -8.10 14.75 -15.40
C PHE A 317 -8.96 14.48 -16.65
N GLU A 318 -9.00 13.23 -17.12
CA GLU A 318 -9.83 12.80 -18.23
C GLU A 318 -11.33 12.95 -17.95
N ALA A 319 -11.73 12.81 -16.67
CA ALA A 319 -13.09 13.08 -16.21
C ALA A 319 -13.39 14.58 -16.02
N GLY A 320 -12.44 15.47 -16.32
CA GLY A 320 -12.59 16.92 -16.14
C GLY A 320 -12.53 17.39 -14.67
N ILE A 321 -12.02 16.55 -13.76
CA ILE A 321 -11.92 16.88 -12.34
C ILE A 321 -10.57 17.57 -12.09
N SER A 322 -10.63 18.80 -11.62
CA SER A 322 -9.48 19.58 -11.15
C SER A 322 -9.88 20.43 -9.95
N HIS A 323 -8.90 20.96 -9.25
CA HIS A 323 -9.08 21.72 -8.02
C HIS A 323 -8.45 23.10 -8.16
N ASP A 324 -9.00 24.06 -7.44
CA ASP A 324 -8.41 25.39 -7.31
C ASP A 324 -7.34 25.43 -6.20
N GLN A 325 -6.79 26.62 -5.97
CA GLN A 325 -5.77 26.83 -4.96
C GLN A 325 -6.29 26.79 -3.51
N HIS A 326 -7.62 26.63 -3.28
CA HIS A 326 -8.21 26.46 -1.95
C HIS A 326 -8.12 25.02 -1.44
N ILE A 327 -7.84 24.03 -2.33
CA ILE A 327 -7.63 22.63 -1.90
C ILE A 327 -6.57 22.56 -0.81
N SER A 328 -6.79 21.76 0.20
CA SER A 328 -5.89 21.56 1.33
C SER A 328 -5.58 20.08 1.55
N ALA A 329 -4.45 19.82 2.18
CA ALA A 329 -4.12 18.50 2.70
C ALA A 329 -5.16 18.06 3.74
N ASP A 330 -5.50 16.78 3.74
CA ASP A 330 -6.40 16.19 4.73
C ASP A 330 -5.86 14.84 5.21
N ALA A 331 -5.34 14.79 6.45
CA ALA A 331 -4.78 13.58 7.05
C ALA A 331 -5.80 12.43 7.20
N LYS A 332 -7.09 12.76 7.21
CA LYS A 332 -8.20 11.83 7.36
C LYS A 332 -9.18 11.90 6.18
N LEU A 333 -8.67 12.24 5.00
CA LEU A 333 -9.49 12.40 3.80
C LEU A 333 -10.48 11.23 3.68
N PRO A 334 -11.79 11.50 3.72
CA PRO A 334 -12.79 10.45 3.65
C PRO A 334 -12.78 9.78 2.27
N TRP A 335 -13.27 8.55 2.25
CA TRP A 335 -13.36 7.73 1.05
C TRP A 335 -14.28 8.34 -0.04
#